data_cbd3257870c8de6feff1cbc7e55cc818
#
_entry.id   cbd3257870c8de6feff1cbc7e55cc818
#
_cell.length_a   1.000
_cell.length_b   1.000
_cell.length_c   1.000
_cell.angle_alpha   90.00
_cell.angle_beta   90.00
_cell.angle_gamma   90.00
#
_symmetry.space_group_name_H-M   'P 1'
#
loop_
_entity.id
_entity.type
_entity.pdbx_description
1 polymer ?
#
loop_
_entity_poly.entity_id
_entity_poly.type
_entity_poly.pdbx_seq_one_letter_code
_entity_poly.pdbx_strand_id
1 'polypeptide(L)'
;MAAKLQSHSGLVVYRRAYGAAMAIFRVTKQFPKEEMFSLTDQIRRSSRSVNANLSEAWRKRRYECAFISKLSDAETEAGETQTWLQFR
;
A
#
# COMPACT_ATOMS: atom_id res chain seq x y z
N MET A 1 17.99 -21.31 12.18
CA MET A 1 18.01 -20.75 10.84
C MET A 1 16.73 -19.97 10.57
N ALA A 2 16.88 -18.81 10.01
CA ALA A 2 15.72 -18.05 9.64
C ALA A 2 14.93 -18.77 8.56
N ALA A 3 13.62 -18.77 8.69
CA ALA A 3 12.76 -19.35 7.67
C ALA A 3 12.88 -18.56 6.38
N LYS A 4 12.90 -19.24 5.26
CA LYS A 4 12.82 -18.57 3.98
C LYS A 4 11.43 -17.98 3.81
N LEU A 5 11.38 -16.79 3.26
CA LEU A 5 10.10 -16.19 2.91
C LEU A 5 9.52 -16.93 1.72
N GLN A 6 8.31 -17.44 1.89
CA GLN A 6 7.62 -18.19 0.84
C GLN A 6 6.79 -17.26 -0.05
N SER A 7 6.46 -16.07 0.45
CA SER A 7 5.63 -15.12 -0.29
C SER A 7 5.87 -13.71 0.22
N HIS A 8 5.32 -12.75 -0.49
CA HIS A 8 5.41 -11.34 -0.10
C HIS A 8 4.79 -11.07 1.28
N SER A 9 3.81 -11.88 1.68
CA SER A 9 3.11 -11.65 2.95
C SER A 9 4.01 -11.81 4.17
N GLY A 10 5.19 -12.45 4.01
CA GLY A 10 6.17 -12.56 5.09
C GLY A 10 7.05 -11.34 5.27
N LEU A 11 7.02 -10.39 4.34
CA LEU A 11 7.86 -9.20 4.41
C LEU A 11 7.33 -8.25 5.49
N VAL A 12 8.25 -7.70 6.30
CA VAL A 12 7.87 -6.74 7.33
C VAL A 12 7.21 -5.51 6.71
N VAL A 13 7.80 -5.01 5.62
CA VAL A 13 7.26 -3.81 4.96
C VAL A 13 5.85 -4.07 4.42
N TYR A 14 5.60 -5.27 3.90
CA TYR A 14 4.27 -5.62 3.42
C TYR A 14 3.26 -5.64 4.56
N ARG A 15 3.62 -6.27 5.67
CA ARG A 15 2.71 -6.35 6.83
C ARG A 15 2.42 -4.98 7.42
N ARG A 16 3.42 -4.10 7.46
CA ARG A 16 3.19 -2.73 7.96
C ARG A 16 2.28 -1.94 7.03
N ALA A 17 2.50 -2.05 5.72
CA ALA A 17 1.64 -1.40 4.74
C ALA A 17 0.21 -1.93 4.81
N TYR A 18 0.06 -3.25 5.00
CA TYR A 18 -1.25 -3.87 5.16
C TYR A 18 -1.96 -3.33 6.40
N GLY A 19 -1.26 -3.27 7.53
CA GLY A 19 -1.82 -2.72 8.76
C GLY A 19 -2.25 -1.28 8.61
N ALA A 20 -1.45 -0.47 7.92
CA ALA A 20 -1.80 0.92 7.65
C ALA A 20 -3.05 1.03 6.77
N ALA A 21 -3.15 0.21 5.73
CA ALA A 21 -4.32 0.22 4.84
C ALA A 21 -5.58 -0.20 5.59
N MET A 22 -5.47 -1.18 6.50
CA MET A 22 -6.61 -1.61 7.30
C MET A 22 -7.03 -0.53 8.30
N ALA A 23 -6.06 0.16 8.91
CA ALA A 23 -6.36 1.27 9.82
C ALA A 23 -7.06 2.41 9.06
N ILE A 24 -6.59 2.73 7.86
CA ILE A 24 -7.20 3.73 7.00
C ILE A 24 -8.62 3.34 6.64
N PHE A 25 -8.86 2.08 6.32
CA PHE A 25 -10.19 1.61 6.02
C PHE A 25 -11.13 1.86 7.20
N ARG A 26 -10.70 1.52 8.41
CA ARG A 26 -11.52 1.71 9.61
C ARG A 26 -11.80 3.18 9.89
N VAL A 27 -10.77 4.02 9.80
CA VAL A 27 -10.92 5.46 10.06
C VAL A 27 -11.84 6.11 9.04
N THR A 28 -11.71 5.73 7.77
CA THR A 28 -12.48 6.35 6.69
C THR A 28 -13.96 6.00 6.74
N LYS A 29 -14.34 4.99 7.52
CA LYS A 29 -15.77 4.70 7.73
C LYS A 29 -16.50 5.86 8.39
N GLN A 30 -15.79 6.74 9.09
CA GLN A 30 -16.35 7.89 9.77
C GLN A 30 -16.25 9.18 8.95
N PHE A 31 -15.70 9.10 7.74
CA PHE A 31 -15.63 10.26 6.87
C PHE A 31 -17.01 10.63 6.35
N PRO A 32 -17.26 11.93 6.04
CA PRO A 32 -18.54 12.34 5.49
C PRO A 32 -18.89 11.59 4.21
N LYS A 33 -20.17 11.30 4.02
CA LYS A 33 -20.62 10.56 2.84
C LYS A 33 -20.34 11.30 1.54
N GLU A 34 -20.35 12.61 1.57
CA GLU A 34 -20.05 13.41 0.37
C GLU A 34 -18.61 13.27 -0.08
N GLU A 35 -17.72 12.71 0.78
CA GLU A 35 -16.34 12.44 0.41
C GLU A 35 -16.11 11.00 -0.08
N MET A 36 -17.18 10.20 -0.16
CA MET A 36 -17.04 8.78 -0.49
C MET A 36 -16.32 8.56 -1.83
N PHE A 37 -16.71 9.31 -2.85
CA PHE A 37 -16.14 9.12 -4.20
C PHE A 37 -15.01 10.08 -4.51
N SER A 38 -14.60 10.89 -3.55
CA SER A 38 -13.46 11.78 -3.69
C SER A 38 -12.36 11.35 -2.73
N LEU A 39 -12.34 11.90 -1.53
CA LEU A 39 -11.24 11.66 -0.59
C LEU A 39 -11.19 10.22 -0.06
N THR A 40 -12.33 9.70 0.38
CA THR A 40 -12.38 8.36 0.97
C THR A 40 -11.90 7.30 -0.01
N ASP A 41 -12.41 7.35 -1.24
CA ASP A 41 -12.04 6.38 -2.26
C ASP A 41 -10.56 6.49 -2.60
N GLN A 42 -10.05 7.70 -2.76
CA GLN A 42 -8.66 7.93 -3.11
C GLN A 42 -7.71 7.40 -2.04
N ILE A 43 -7.99 7.65 -0.78
CA ILE A 43 -7.16 7.17 0.33
C ILE A 43 -7.16 5.65 0.38
N ARG A 44 -8.33 5.04 0.25
CA ARG A 44 -8.44 3.59 0.28
C ARG A 44 -7.70 2.94 -0.88
N ARG A 45 -7.84 3.50 -2.06
CA ARG A 45 -7.18 2.94 -3.26
C ARG A 45 -5.67 3.06 -3.18
N SER A 46 -5.17 4.25 -2.85
CA SER A 46 -3.72 4.46 -2.81
C SER A 46 -3.06 3.60 -1.72
N SER A 47 -3.66 3.49 -0.54
CA SER A 47 -3.10 2.67 0.53
C SER A 47 -3.06 1.19 0.17
N ARG A 48 -4.08 0.70 -0.52
CA ARG A 48 -4.10 -0.69 -0.99
C ARG A 48 -3.12 -0.92 -2.13
N SER A 49 -2.90 0.08 -2.96
CA SER A 49 -1.95 -0.01 -4.07
C SER A 49 -0.51 -0.17 -3.59
N VAL A 50 -0.17 0.33 -2.41
CA VAL A 50 1.15 0.08 -1.83
C VAL A 50 1.36 -1.43 -1.72
N ASN A 51 0.39 -2.13 -1.15
CA ASN A 51 0.49 -3.58 -0.96
C ASN A 51 0.51 -4.32 -2.29
N ALA A 52 -0.32 -3.89 -3.25
CA ALA A 52 -0.36 -4.53 -4.57
C ALA A 52 0.99 -4.42 -5.26
N ASN A 53 1.62 -3.25 -5.20
CA ASN A 53 2.92 -3.05 -5.83
C ASN A 53 4.04 -3.80 -5.10
N LEU A 54 3.97 -3.91 -3.77
CA LEU A 54 4.93 -4.72 -3.02
C LEU A 54 4.81 -6.20 -3.38
N SER A 55 3.57 -6.69 -3.55
CA SER A 55 3.33 -8.05 -3.99
C SER A 55 3.93 -8.31 -5.37
N GLU A 56 3.75 -7.37 -6.30
CA GLU A 56 4.33 -7.51 -7.63
C GLU A 56 5.85 -7.42 -7.60
N ALA A 57 6.41 -6.55 -6.77
CA ALA A 57 7.85 -6.46 -6.61
C ALA A 57 8.42 -7.80 -6.17
N TRP A 58 7.78 -8.46 -5.20
CA TRP A 58 8.21 -9.77 -4.74
C TRP A 58 8.24 -10.79 -5.89
N ARG A 59 7.21 -10.81 -6.72
CA ARG A 59 7.14 -11.73 -7.85
C ARG A 59 8.23 -11.47 -8.88
N LYS A 60 8.67 -10.21 -9.00
CA LYS A 60 9.67 -9.79 -9.97
C LYS A 60 11.07 -9.66 -9.38
N ARG A 61 11.29 -10.21 -8.19
CA ARG A 61 12.56 -10.02 -7.47
C ARG A 61 13.79 -10.55 -8.19
N ARG A 62 13.60 -11.46 -9.14
CA ARG A 62 14.70 -11.99 -9.96
C ARG A 62 15.10 -11.05 -11.09
N TYR A 63 14.28 -10.06 -11.39
CA TYR A 63 14.50 -9.12 -12.48
C TYR A 63 14.70 -7.75 -11.85
N GLU A 64 15.98 -7.35 -11.72
CA GLU A 64 16.34 -6.18 -10.93
C GLU A 64 15.60 -4.91 -11.32
N CYS A 65 15.57 -4.59 -12.63
CA CYS A 65 14.91 -3.37 -13.08
C CYS A 65 13.40 -3.39 -12.80
N ALA A 66 12.76 -4.52 -13.03
CA ALA A 66 11.33 -4.66 -12.78
C ALA A 66 11.03 -4.60 -11.28
N PHE A 67 11.89 -5.22 -10.46
CA PHE A 67 11.77 -5.18 -9.02
C PHE A 67 11.85 -3.75 -8.49
N ILE A 68 12.87 -3.00 -8.92
CA ILE A 68 13.06 -1.61 -8.50
C ILE A 68 11.90 -0.74 -8.98
N SER A 69 11.44 -0.97 -10.20
CA SER A 69 10.30 -0.21 -10.74
C SER A 69 9.05 -0.39 -9.88
N LYS A 70 8.77 -1.62 -9.45
CA LYS A 70 7.59 -1.89 -8.62
C LYS A 70 7.75 -1.34 -7.20
N LEU A 71 8.96 -1.36 -6.65
CA LEU A 71 9.21 -0.70 -5.37
C LEU A 71 9.00 0.80 -5.48
N SER A 72 9.42 1.41 -6.59
CA SER A 72 9.20 2.82 -6.84
C SER A 72 7.72 3.14 -6.94
N ASP A 73 6.94 2.29 -7.60
CA ASP A 73 5.49 2.46 -7.69
C ASP A 73 4.85 2.39 -6.29
N ALA A 74 5.30 1.46 -5.46
CA ALA A 74 4.79 1.34 -4.09
C ALA A 74 5.09 2.62 -3.29
N GLU A 75 6.29 3.17 -3.44
CA GLU A 75 6.68 4.40 -2.75
C GLU A 75 5.81 5.57 -3.20
N THR A 76 5.55 5.67 -4.50
CA THR A 76 4.69 6.71 -5.06
C THR A 76 3.29 6.63 -4.45
N GLU A 77 2.72 5.44 -4.37
CA GLU A 77 1.38 5.25 -3.80
C GLU A 77 1.36 5.58 -2.31
N ALA A 78 2.43 5.26 -1.59
CA ALA A 78 2.53 5.64 -0.18
C ALA A 78 2.56 7.16 -0.03
N GLY A 79 3.29 7.85 -0.90
CA GLY A 79 3.33 9.30 -0.92
C GLY A 79 1.97 9.91 -1.21
N GLU A 80 1.24 9.34 -2.18
CA GLU A 80 -0.13 9.77 -2.48
C GLU A 80 -1.04 9.61 -1.26
N THR A 81 -0.94 8.48 -0.58
CA THR A 81 -1.74 8.23 0.60
C THR A 81 -1.51 9.31 1.66
N GLN A 82 -0.24 9.67 1.88
CA GLN A 82 0.10 10.73 2.82
C GLN A 82 -0.49 12.07 2.39
N THR A 83 -0.47 12.35 1.10
CA THR A 83 -1.04 13.57 0.55
C THR A 83 -2.54 13.64 0.82
N TRP A 84 -3.27 12.56 0.51
CA TRP A 84 -4.71 12.54 0.75
C TRP A 84 -5.06 12.67 2.23
N LEU A 85 -4.23 12.12 3.12
CA LEU A 85 -4.46 12.25 4.56
C LEU A 85 -4.39 13.69 5.04
N GLN A 86 -3.70 14.56 4.30
CA GLN A 86 -3.62 15.98 4.65
C GLN A 86 -4.95 16.72 4.46
N PHE A 87 -5.85 16.14 3.70
CA PHE A 87 -7.13 16.78 3.39
C PHE A 87 -8.25 16.38 4.34
N ARG A 88 -7.98 15.51 5.27
CA ARG A 88 -9.02 15.07 6.20
C ARG A 88 -9.34 16.13 7.27
#